data_b869c097bab61e998bffd34ae63b2dd9
#
_entry.id   b869c097bab61e998bffd34ae63b2dd9
#
_cell.length_a   1.000
_cell.length_b   1.000
_cell.length_c   1.000
_cell.angle_alpha   90.00
_cell.angle_beta   90.00
_cell.angle_gamma   90.00
#
_symmetry.space_group_name_H-M   'P 1'
#
loop_
_entity.id
_entity.type
_entity.pdbx_description
1 polymer ?
#
loop_
_entity_poly.entity_id
_entity_poly.type
_entity_poly.pdbx_seq_one_letter_code
_entity_poly.pdbx_strand_id
1 'polypeptide(L)'
;RSSAASDVYKRQLLFSLSNHKVLYANGIYDKVYPASITKIMTAMLALQSGKLNDTVTITQDNVTLEDGSQVCGFVAGDQVTLDQLLHCLLVYSGNDAASAIAEYVGGNTENFVQMMNDYAAKLGCTGTHFSNPHGLQDENHYTTPYDIYLMLNEAFTYPEFTEITELPSYTVTYTGSDGTEKSTTLTATDHYLTGEATAPKDVTILGGKTGTTEVAGNCLAILTQNAYGKTFVSIVMGAATKELLYQEMNSLLQNINS
;
A
#
# COMPACT_ATOMS: atom_id res chain seq x y z
N ARG A 1 -32.48 8.37 5.17
CA ARG A 1 -32.27 7.17 6.01
C ARG A 1 -31.27 6.15 5.41
N SER A 2 -30.20 6.58 4.77
CA SER A 2 -29.17 5.66 4.29
C SER A 2 -27.77 5.92 4.84
N SER A 3 -27.60 6.93 5.70
CA SER A 3 -26.28 7.30 6.20
C SER A 3 -25.79 6.47 7.41
N ALA A 4 -26.70 5.90 8.20
CA ALA A 4 -26.31 5.21 9.44
C ALA A 4 -25.73 3.80 9.23
N ALA A 5 -26.09 3.10 8.17
CA ALA A 5 -25.59 1.76 7.90
C ALA A 5 -24.20 1.76 7.23
N SER A 6 -23.84 2.86 6.54
CA SER A 6 -22.54 2.98 5.87
C SER A 6 -21.40 3.38 6.84
N ASP A 7 -21.73 4.01 7.98
CA ASP A 7 -20.74 4.51 8.94
C ASP A 7 -20.23 3.44 9.91
N VAL A 8 -20.92 2.30 10.03
CA VAL A 8 -20.58 1.26 11.01
C VAL A 8 -19.25 0.55 10.72
N TYR A 9 -18.80 0.52 9.46
CA TYR A 9 -17.60 -0.21 9.04
C TYR A 9 -16.42 0.66 8.68
N LYS A 10 -16.62 1.99 8.64
CA LYS A 10 -15.54 2.91 8.28
C LYS A 10 -14.66 3.25 9.47
N ARG A 11 -13.36 3.24 9.23
CA ARG A 11 -12.37 3.73 10.19
C ARG A 11 -11.55 4.81 9.51
N GLN A 12 -11.35 5.93 10.18
CA GLN A 12 -10.74 7.12 9.58
C GLN A 12 -9.76 7.77 10.53
N LEU A 13 -8.68 8.30 9.96
CA LEU A 13 -7.68 9.09 10.67
C LEU A 13 -7.21 10.24 9.80
N LEU A 14 -7.17 11.44 10.38
CA LEU A 14 -6.46 12.59 9.82
C LEU A 14 -5.45 13.07 10.85
N PHE A 15 -4.17 13.03 10.51
CA PHE A 15 -3.07 13.38 11.39
C PHE A 15 -2.20 14.46 10.76
N SER A 16 -1.94 15.55 11.51
CA SER A 16 -1.01 16.60 11.11
C SER A 16 0.41 16.24 11.53
N LEU A 17 1.28 15.98 10.56
CA LEU A 17 2.69 15.70 10.82
C LEU A 17 3.43 16.93 11.32
N SER A 18 3.06 18.11 10.84
CA SER A 18 3.71 19.37 11.22
C SER A 18 3.43 19.76 12.67
N ASN A 19 2.24 19.46 13.17
CA ASN A 19 1.81 19.84 14.52
C ASN A 19 1.78 18.65 15.48
N HIS A 20 2.03 17.42 15.00
CA HIS A 20 1.92 16.19 15.77
C HIS A 20 0.56 16.02 16.46
N LYS A 21 -0.52 16.29 15.71
CA LYS A 21 -1.89 16.27 16.23
C LYS A 21 -2.81 15.41 15.38
N VAL A 22 -3.65 14.64 16.06
CA VAL A 22 -4.83 14.02 15.46
C VAL A 22 -5.87 15.12 15.24
N LEU A 23 -6.28 15.32 13.99
CA LEU A 23 -7.32 16.30 13.63
C LEU A 23 -8.70 15.64 13.54
N TYR A 24 -8.75 14.38 13.15
CA TYR A 24 -9.96 13.58 13.10
C TYR A 24 -9.62 12.12 13.39
N ALA A 25 -10.46 11.47 14.18
CA ALA A 25 -10.28 10.06 14.53
C ALA A 25 -11.64 9.37 14.65
N ASN A 26 -11.77 8.22 13.99
CA ASN A 26 -12.92 7.33 14.13
C ASN A 26 -12.41 5.88 14.13
N GLY A 27 -12.48 5.22 15.28
CA GLY A 27 -12.06 3.82 15.43
C GLY A 27 -10.60 3.57 15.10
N ILE A 28 -9.70 4.51 15.42
CA ILE A 28 -8.29 4.44 15.00
C ILE A 28 -7.51 3.31 15.66
N TYR A 29 -8.01 2.73 16.74
CA TYR A 29 -7.44 1.56 17.42
C TYR A 29 -8.23 0.29 17.18
N ASP A 30 -9.26 0.34 16.34
CA ASP A 30 -10.05 -0.84 16.01
C ASP A 30 -9.31 -1.73 15.03
N LYS A 31 -9.49 -3.03 15.20
CA LYS A 31 -8.97 -4.04 14.29
C LYS A 31 -9.63 -3.89 12.91
N VAL A 32 -8.80 -3.77 11.88
CA VAL A 32 -9.22 -3.73 10.48
C VAL A 32 -8.38 -4.70 9.64
N TYR A 33 -8.91 -5.12 8.51
CA TYR A 33 -8.16 -5.89 7.53
C TYR A 33 -7.51 -4.92 6.53
N PRO A 34 -6.17 -4.97 6.37
CA PRO A 34 -5.47 -3.96 5.59
C PRO A 34 -5.56 -4.12 4.08
N ALA A 35 -5.89 -5.32 3.58
CA ALA A 35 -5.74 -5.62 2.17
C ALA A 35 -4.33 -5.21 1.67
N SER A 36 -4.22 -4.62 0.48
CA SER A 36 -2.93 -4.23 -0.09
C SER A 36 -2.22 -3.06 0.60
N ILE A 37 -2.83 -2.44 1.62
CA ILE A 37 -2.10 -1.51 2.51
C ILE A 37 -0.90 -2.24 3.17
N THR A 38 -0.99 -3.54 3.37
CA THR A 38 0.11 -4.44 3.79
C THR A 38 1.41 -4.18 3.02
N LYS A 39 1.31 -3.85 1.73
CA LYS A 39 2.46 -3.68 0.85
C LYS A 39 3.37 -2.51 1.22
N ILE A 40 2.90 -1.58 2.05
CA ILE A 40 3.75 -0.55 2.66
C ILE A 40 4.88 -1.22 3.47
N MET A 41 4.55 -2.21 4.28
CA MET A 41 5.52 -2.97 5.06
C MET A 41 6.46 -3.79 4.15
N THR A 42 5.91 -4.48 3.17
CA THR A 42 6.69 -5.25 2.20
C THR A 42 7.70 -4.38 1.46
N ALA A 43 7.29 -3.18 1.05
CA ALA A 43 8.14 -2.20 0.39
C ALA A 43 9.30 -1.74 1.30
N MET A 44 9.02 -1.44 2.56
CA MET A 44 10.06 -1.00 3.50
C MET A 44 11.14 -2.07 3.69
N LEU A 45 10.75 -3.33 3.81
CA LEU A 45 11.71 -4.43 3.95
C LEU A 45 12.54 -4.65 2.68
N ALA A 46 11.94 -4.48 1.51
CA ALA A 46 12.69 -4.49 0.24
C ALA A 46 13.74 -3.36 0.20
N LEU A 47 13.35 -2.15 0.61
CA LEU A 47 14.25 -0.98 0.67
C LEU A 47 15.38 -1.18 1.67
N GLN A 48 15.11 -1.78 2.82
CA GLN A 48 16.11 -2.06 3.84
C GLN A 48 17.11 -3.13 3.43
N SER A 49 16.77 -3.99 2.47
CA SER A 49 17.62 -5.10 2.07
C SER A 49 18.93 -4.64 1.40
N GLY A 50 18.97 -3.45 0.82
CA GLY A 50 20.11 -2.95 0.04
C GLY A 50 20.32 -3.69 -1.29
N LYS A 51 19.31 -4.46 -1.76
CA LYS A 51 19.44 -5.38 -2.91
C LYS A 51 18.61 -4.94 -4.12
N LEU A 52 18.25 -3.67 -4.22
CA LEU A 52 17.36 -3.19 -5.30
C LEU A 52 17.88 -3.48 -6.71
N ASN A 53 19.20 -3.51 -6.90
CA ASN A 53 19.81 -3.78 -8.20
C ASN A 53 19.96 -5.27 -8.52
N ASP A 54 19.65 -6.15 -7.57
CA ASP A 54 19.73 -7.59 -7.79
C ASP A 54 18.68 -8.07 -8.78
N THR A 55 19.03 -9.04 -9.62
CA THR A 55 18.09 -9.72 -10.49
C THR A 55 17.41 -10.85 -9.72
N VAL A 56 16.08 -10.82 -9.70
CA VAL A 56 15.22 -11.84 -9.08
C VAL A 56 14.67 -12.73 -10.19
N THR A 57 14.81 -14.04 -10.03
CA THR A 57 14.15 -15.02 -10.90
C THR A 57 12.81 -15.37 -10.29
N ILE A 58 11.73 -15.13 -11.02
CA ILE A 58 10.36 -15.47 -10.58
C ILE A 58 10.22 -16.98 -10.46
N THR A 59 9.70 -17.45 -9.35
CA THR A 59 9.44 -18.88 -9.12
C THR A 59 7.98 -19.23 -9.37
N GLN A 60 7.67 -20.51 -9.52
CA GLN A 60 6.29 -20.98 -9.66
C GLN A 60 5.45 -20.60 -8.42
N ASP A 61 6.03 -20.66 -7.23
CA ASP A 61 5.33 -20.27 -5.99
C ASP A 61 4.95 -18.80 -5.98
N ASN A 62 5.76 -17.92 -6.57
CA ASN A 62 5.46 -16.49 -6.65
C ASN A 62 4.19 -16.19 -7.45
N VAL A 63 3.85 -17.03 -8.41
CA VAL A 63 2.71 -16.84 -9.31
C VAL A 63 1.54 -17.79 -9.02
N THR A 64 1.67 -18.63 -7.99
CA THR A 64 0.61 -19.53 -7.53
C THR A 64 -0.17 -18.82 -6.42
N LEU A 65 -1.19 -18.06 -6.82
CA LEU A 65 -2.00 -17.19 -5.97
C LEU A 65 -3.49 -17.52 -6.16
N GLU A 66 -4.32 -16.99 -5.27
CA GLU A 66 -5.77 -17.14 -5.37
C GLU A 66 -6.29 -16.61 -6.70
N ASP A 67 -7.29 -17.31 -7.28
CA ASP A 67 -7.97 -16.87 -8.49
C ASP A 67 -8.57 -15.47 -8.29
N GLY A 68 -8.41 -14.60 -9.29
CA GLY A 68 -8.89 -13.23 -9.24
C GLY A 68 -7.98 -12.24 -8.52
N SER A 69 -6.85 -12.70 -7.95
CA SER A 69 -5.85 -11.79 -7.38
C SER A 69 -5.26 -10.87 -8.44
N GLN A 70 -5.02 -9.61 -8.08
CA GLN A 70 -4.34 -8.69 -8.98
C GLN A 70 -2.86 -9.05 -9.11
N VAL A 71 -2.43 -9.33 -10.32
CA VAL A 71 -1.05 -9.71 -10.64
C VAL A 71 -0.52 -8.89 -11.81
N CYS A 72 0.80 -8.71 -11.87
CA CYS A 72 1.46 -8.03 -12.98
C CYS A 72 1.58 -8.93 -14.23
N GLY A 73 1.42 -10.24 -14.05
CA GLY A 73 1.47 -11.20 -15.16
C GLY A 73 2.84 -11.87 -15.33
N PHE A 74 3.68 -11.86 -14.32
CA PHE A 74 4.94 -12.62 -14.35
C PHE A 74 4.66 -14.12 -14.42
N VAL A 75 5.59 -14.84 -15.05
CA VAL A 75 5.60 -16.30 -15.09
C VAL A 75 6.92 -16.83 -14.53
N ALA A 76 6.92 -18.08 -14.09
CA ALA A 76 8.13 -18.71 -13.57
C ALA A 76 9.27 -18.65 -14.59
N GLY A 77 10.46 -18.25 -14.12
CA GLY A 77 11.65 -18.08 -14.97
C GLY A 77 11.88 -16.66 -15.49
N ASP A 78 10.90 -15.76 -15.38
CA ASP A 78 11.10 -14.35 -15.69
C ASP A 78 12.19 -13.76 -14.77
N GLN A 79 13.02 -12.88 -15.31
CA GLN A 79 14.08 -12.21 -14.57
C GLN A 79 13.79 -10.71 -14.48
N VAL A 80 13.61 -10.23 -13.25
CA VAL A 80 13.18 -8.87 -12.93
C VAL A 80 14.06 -8.36 -11.80
N THR A 81 14.45 -7.10 -11.80
CA THR A 81 15.18 -6.56 -10.66
C THR A 81 14.27 -6.37 -9.45
N LEU A 82 14.85 -6.40 -8.26
CA LEU A 82 14.09 -6.12 -7.03
C LEU A 82 13.48 -4.71 -7.07
N ASP A 83 14.18 -3.72 -7.62
CA ASP A 83 13.66 -2.37 -7.82
C ASP A 83 12.44 -2.35 -8.74
N GLN A 84 12.47 -3.09 -9.85
CA GLN A 84 11.31 -3.23 -10.74
C GLN A 84 10.12 -3.89 -10.03
N LEU A 85 10.38 -4.91 -9.23
CA LEU A 85 9.33 -5.54 -8.40
C LEU A 85 8.74 -4.57 -7.38
N LEU A 86 9.58 -3.73 -6.78
CA LEU A 86 9.13 -2.69 -5.84
C LEU A 86 8.21 -1.68 -6.53
N HIS A 87 8.52 -1.25 -7.76
CA HIS A 87 7.65 -0.39 -8.55
C HIS A 87 6.32 -1.06 -8.87
N CYS A 88 6.35 -2.32 -9.31
CA CYS A 88 5.14 -3.10 -9.59
C CYS A 88 4.27 -3.29 -8.33
N LEU A 89 4.91 -3.48 -7.18
CA LEU A 89 4.26 -3.60 -5.88
C LEU A 89 3.47 -2.34 -5.51
N LEU A 90 4.11 -1.19 -5.58
CA LEU A 90 3.57 0.08 -5.09
C LEU A 90 2.64 0.77 -6.09
N VAL A 91 2.96 0.74 -7.37
CA VAL A 91 2.14 1.39 -8.41
C VAL A 91 0.89 0.58 -8.72
N TYR A 92 1.07 -0.71 -9.00
CA TYR A 92 -0.01 -1.58 -9.49
C TYR A 92 -0.59 -2.51 -8.43
N SER A 93 0.06 -2.64 -7.28
CA SER A 93 -0.37 -3.56 -6.22
C SER A 93 -0.30 -5.05 -6.65
N GLY A 94 0.72 -5.42 -7.42
CA GLY A 94 0.89 -6.80 -7.91
C GLY A 94 1.17 -7.78 -6.78
N ASN A 95 0.31 -8.79 -6.62
CA ASN A 95 0.48 -9.82 -5.59
C ASN A 95 1.62 -10.77 -5.92
N ASP A 96 1.86 -11.03 -7.21
CA ASP A 96 3.03 -11.77 -7.69
C ASP A 96 4.33 -11.04 -7.37
N ALA A 97 4.37 -9.72 -7.54
CA ALA A 97 5.52 -8.91 -7.14
C ALA A 97 5.76 -8.99 -5.62
N ALA A 98 4.70 -8.92 -4.81
CA ALA A 98 4.81 -9.04 -3.36
C ALA A 98 5.39 -10.41 -2.95
N SER A 99 4.90 -11.48 -3.55
CA SER A 99 5.37 -12.84 -3.29
C SER A 99 6.84 -13.01 -3.67
N ALA A 100 7.25 -12.50 -4.83
CA ALA A 100 8.64 -12.56 -5.29
C ALA A 100 9.58 -11.77 -4.38
N ILE A 101 9.19 -10.58 -3.96
CA ILE A 101 9.95 -9.77 -2.99
C ILE A 101 10.15 -10.55 -1.68
N ALA A 102 9.08 -11.12 -1.15
CA ALA A 102 9.12 -11.85 0.12
C ALA A 102 10.06 -13.04 0.08
N GLU A 103 9.98 -13.84 -0.96
CA GLU A 103 10.85 -15.01 -1.11
C GLU A 103 12.33 -14.59 -1.28
N TYR A 104 12.58 -13.57 -2.08
CA TYR A 104 13.94 -13.11 -2.35
C TYR A 104 14.58 -12.45 -1.14
N VAL A 105 13.90 -11.51 -0.50
CA VAL A 105 14.43 -10.74 0.62
C VAL A 105 14.49 -11.59 1.89
N GLY A 106 13.48 -12.42 2.13
CA GLY A 106 13.41 -13.26 3.32
C GLY A 106 14.15 -14.60 3.20
N GLY A 107 14.49 -15.03 1.99
CA GLY A 107 14.98 -16.38 1.70
C GLY A 107 13.85 -17.41 1.55
N ASN A 108 12.75 -17.20 2.26
CA ASN A 108 11.47 -17.86 2.09
C ASN A 108 10.37 -16.94 2.61
N THR A 109 9.12 -17.22 2.24
CA THR A 109 7.97 -16.39 2.63
C THR A 109 7.74 -16.37 4.13
N GLU A 110 7.89 -17.50 4.82
CA GLU A 110 7.68 -17.58 6.27
C GLU A 110 8.65 -16.66 7.03
N ASN A 111 9.92 -16.70 6.65
CA ASN A 111 10.93 -15.83 7.26
C ASN A 111 10.64 -14.35 6.98
N PHE A 112 10.19 -14.01 5.76
CA PHE A 112 9.81 -12.64 5.42
C PHE A 112 8.63 -12.15 6.27
N VAL A 113 7.61 -12.97 6.46
CA VAL A 113 6.46 -12.64 7.32
C VAL A 113 6.91 -12.41 8.77
N GLN A 114 7.86 -13.22 9.27
CA GLN A 114 8.44 -12.95 10.58
C GLN A 114 9.15 -11.60 10.63
N MET A 115 9.91 -11.26 9.58
CA MET A 115 10.53 -9.93 9.47
C MET A 115 9.50 -8.80 9.48
N MET A 116 8.36 -8.98 8.79
CA MET A 116 7.24 -8.02 8.80
C MET A 116 6.72 -7.80 10.23
N ASN A 117 6.47 -8.86 10.97
CA ASN A 117 5.95 -8.77 12.33
C ASN A 117 6.99 -8.18 13.31
N ASP A 118 8.25 -8.54 13.17
CA ASP A 118 9.33 -7.97 13.97
C ASP A 118 9.48 -6.46 13.74
N TYR A 119 9.41 -6.03 12.48
CA TYR A 119 9.51 -4.61 12.16
C TYR A 119 8.28 -3.82 12.61
N ALA A 120 7.08 -4.40 12.48
CA ALA A 120 5.85 -3.82 13.01
C ALA A 120 5.97 -3.57 14.53
N ALA A 121 6.48 -4.55 15.27
CA ALA A 121 6.72 -4.42 16.71
C ALA A 121 7.73 -3.31 17.02
N LYS A 122 8.81 -3.22 16.24
CA LYS A 122 9.82 -2.18 16.38
C LYS A 122 9.27 -0.77 16.14
N LEU A 123 8.30 -0.63 15.23
CA LEU A 123 7.62 0.63 14.95
C LEU A 123 6.55 0.98 15.98
N GLY A 124 6.24 0.10 16.92
CA GLY A 124 5.20 0.30 17.91
C GLY A 124 3.79 -0.10 17.44
N CYS A 125 3.69 -0.89 16.38
CA CYS A 125 2.42 -1.35 15.82
C CYS A 125 1.85 -2.52 16.65
N THR A 126 1.33 -2.21 17.82
CA THR A 126 0.86 -3.22 18.79
C THR A 126 -0.46 -3.89 18.41
N GLY A 127 -1.20 -3.32 17.48
CA GLY A 127 -2.48 -3.86 16.97
C GLY A 127 -2.36 -4.54 15.61
N THR A 128 -1.14 -4.89 15.19
CA THR A 128 -0.86 -5.42 13.84
C THR A 128 -0.28 -6.82 13.91
N HIS A 129 -0.78 -7.68 13.02
CA HIS A 129 -0.21 -9.00 12.76
C HIS A 129 -0.31 -9.30 11.26
N PHE A 130 0.80 -9.67 10.65
CA PHE A 130 0.88 -10.07 9.26
C PHE A 130 1.00 -11.59 9.13
N SER A 131 0.24 -12.18 8.21
CA SER A 131 0.34 -13.60 7.84
C SER A 131 0.82 -13.82 6.41
N ASN A 132 0.92 -12.76 5.61
CA ASN A 132 1.40 -12.82 4.23
C ASN A 132 1.97 -11.45 3.78
N PRO A 133 2.71 -11.41 2.65
CA PRO A 133 3.36 -10.18 2.20
C PRO A 133 2.51 -9.28 1.29
N HIS A 134 1.33 -9.72 0.88
CA HIS A 134 0.53 -9.04 -0.16
C HIS A 134 -0.78 -8.45 0.34
N GLY A 135 -1.35 -8.95 1.43
CA GLY A 135 -2.60 -8.47 1.99
C GLY A 135 -3.85 -9.25 1.57
N LEU A 136 -3.71 -10.39 0.91
CA LEU A 136 -4.85 -11.29 0.65
C LEU A 136 -5.47 -11.71 1.98
N GLN A 137 -6.80 -11.87 1.97
CA GLN A 137 -7.59 -12.02 3.19
C GLN A 137 -7.21 -13.23 4.03
N ASP A 138 -6.97 -12.99 5.31
CA ASP A 138 -6.73 -13.98 6.34
C ASP A 138 -7.20 -13.39 7.67
N GLU A 139 -7.89 -14.18 8.49
CA GLU A 139 -8.40 -13.72 9.79
C GLU A 139 -7.29 -13.27 10.75
N ASN A 140 -6.10 -13.85 10.60
CA ASN A 140 -4.93 -13.53 11.41
C ASN A 140 -4.05 -12.42 10.81
N HIS A 141 -4.53 -11.77 9.76
CA HIS A 141 -3.84 -10.68 9.06
C HIS A 141 -4.61 -9.38 9.24
N TYR A 142 -4.18 -8.57 10.19
CA TYR A 142 -4.95 -7.39 10.62
C TYR A 142 -4.03 -6.26 11.09
N THR A 143 -4.59 -5.07 11.20
CA THR A 143 -3.92 -3.86 11.67
C THR A 143 -4.93 -2.91 12.30
N THR A 144 -4.51 -1.69 12.59
CA THR A 144 -5.38 -0.58 13.01
C THR A 144 -5.05 0.65 12.17
N PRO A 145 -5.97 1.62 12.01
CA PRO A 145 -5.65 2.88 11.34
C PRO A 145 -4.44 3.60 11.95
N TYR A 146 -4.31 3.58 13.27
CA TYR A 146 -3.15 4.18 13.94
C TYR A 146 -1.84 3.49 13.57
N ASP A 147 -1.82 2.15 13.51
CA ASP A 147 -0.64 1.39 13.11
C ASP A 147 -0.28 1.64 11.64
N ILE A 148 -1.27 1.79 10.76
CA ILE A 148 -1.04 2.18 9.36
C ILE A 148 -0.35 3.55 9.31
N TYR A 149 -0.78 4.50 10.13
CA TYR A 149 -0.11 5.79 10.25
C TYR A 149 1.37 5.62 10.62
N LEU A 150 1.68 4.80 11.62
CA LEU A 150 3.07 4.55 12.02
C LEU A 150 3.91 3.96 10.87
N MET A 151 3.36 3.01 10.14
CA MET A 151 4.04 2.39 8.99
C MET A 151 4.22 3.36 7.84
N LEU A 152 3.18 4.10 7.48
CA LEU A 152 3.22 5.04 6.36
C LEU A 152 4.18 6.20 6.65
N ASN A 153 4.15 6.72 7.87
CA ASN A 153 5.07 7.79 8.29
C ASN A 153 6.54 7.35 8.17
N GLU A 154 6.85 6.13 8.58
CA GLU A 154 8.18 5.56 8.41
C GLU A 154 8.54 5.34 6.93
N ALA A 155 7.59 4.83 6.13
CA ALA A 155 7.81 4.58 4.70
C ALA A 155 8.20 5.86 3.95
N PHE A 156 7.63 7.00 4.28
CA PHE A 156 7.98 8.28 3.67
C PHE A 156 9.34 8.84 4.10
N THR A 157 10.06 8.20 5.01
CA THR A 157 11.48 8.51 5.26
C THR A 157 12.40 7.92 4.18
N TYR A 158 11.89 7.00 3.36
CA TYR A 158 12.62 6.44 2.22
C TYR A 158 12.28 7.24 0.96
N PRO A 159 13.25 7.96 0.34
CA PRO A 159 12.98 8.77 -0.85
C PRO A 159 12.36 7.96 -2.00
N GLU A 160 12.81 6.72 -2.19
CA GLU A 160 12.32 5.83 -3.24
C GLU A 160 10.83 5.51 -3.06
N PHE A 161 10.36 5.37 -1.83
CA PHE A 161 8.94 5.13 -1.56
C PHE A 161 8.08 6.29 -2.05
N THR A 162 8.48 7.52 -1.74
CA THR A 162 7.79 8.73 -2.20
C THR A 162 7.80 8.82 -3.72
N GLU A 163 8.96 8.66 -4.34
CA GLU A 163 9.12 8.75 -5.80
C GLU A 163 8.24 7.74 -6.54
N ILE A 164 8.15 6.51 -6.04
CA ILE A 164 7.37 5.44 -6.67
C ILE A 164 5.87 5.68 -6.47
N THR A 165 5.44 6.03 -5.26
CA THR A 165 4.00 6.13 -4.93
C THR A 165 3.32 7.36 -5.53
N GLU A 166 4.05 8.29 -6.13
CA GLU A 166 3.49 9.42 -6.89
C GLU A 166 3.36 9.15 -8.40
N LEU A 167 3.82 7.99 -8.89
CA LEU A 167 3.77 7.66 -10.32
C LEU A 167 2.35 7.29 -10.77
N PRO A 168 1.84 7.90 -11.85
CA PRO A 168 0.54 7.52 -12.41
C PRO A 168 0.57 6.19 -13.17
N SER A 169 1.74 5.78 -13.62
CA SER A 169 1.98 4.51 -14.32
C SER A 169 3.43 4.11 -14.23
N TYR A 170 3.70 2.84 -14.53
CA TYR A 170 5.07 2.32 -14.60
C TYR A 170 5.16 1.28 -15.72
N THR A 171 6.17 1.43 -16.59
CA THR A 171 6.47 0.43 -17.61
C THR A 171 7.63 -0.42 -17.13
N VAL A 172 7.37 -1.71 -16.90
CA VAL A 172 8.39 -2.68 -16.55
C VAL A 172 8.88 -3.40 -17.80
N THR A 173 10.19 -3.37 -18.04
CA THR A 173 10.85 -4.10 -19.13
C THR A 173 11.84 -5.08 -18.49
N TYR A 174 11.66 -6.37 -18.79
CA TYR A 174 12.37 -7.45 -18.14
C TYR A 174 12.64 -8.61 -19.10
N THR A 175 13.42 -9.59 -18.68
CA THR A 175 13.79 -10.74 -19.50
C THR A 175 12.89 -11.92 -19.18
N GLY A 176 12.23 -12.48 -20.20
CA GLY A 176 11.43 -13.71 -20.06
C GLY A 176 12.30 -14.96 -19.86
N SER A 177 11.64 -16.05 -19.48
CA SER A 177 12.29 -17.36 -19.26
C SER A 177 12.98 -17.91 -20.50
N ASP A 178 12.53 -17.49 -21.68
CA ASP A 178 13.12 -17.86 -22.98
C ASP A 178 14.26 -16.92 -23.42
N GLY A 179 14.63 -15.95 -22.58
CA GLY A 179 15.64 -14.96 -22.86
C GLY A 179 15.17 -13.78 -23.70
N THR A 180 13.89 -13.72 -24.08
CA THR A 180 13.32 -12.58 -24.82
C THR A 180 12.98 -11.42 -23.89
N GLU A 181 13.04 -10.19 -24.43
CA GLU A 181 12.59 -9.01 -23.73
C GLU A 181 11.08 -8.96 -23.68
N LYS A 182 10.54 -8.67 -22.49
CA LYS A 182 9.11 -8.43 -22.24
C LYS A 182 8.90 -7.04 -21.67
N SER A 183 7.77 -6.42 -21.98
CA SER A 183 7.41 -5.11 -21.45
C SER A 183 5.92 -5.04 -21.17
N THR A 184 5.57 -4.43 -20.06
CA THR A 184 4.18 -4.21 -19.63
C THR A 184 4.07 -2.83 -18.98
N THR A 185 3.01 -2.09 -19.34
CA THR A 185 2.70 -0.82 -18.67
C THR A 185 1.58 -1.04 -17.65
N LEU A 186 1.87 -0.67 -16.42
CA LEU A 186 0.98 -0.81 -15.27
C LEU A 186 0.45 0.56 -14.85
N THR A 187 -0.86 0.69 -14.72
CA THR A 187 -1.51 1.94 -14.28
C THR A 187 -1.64 1.95 -12.76
N ALA A 188 -1.42 3.10 -12.13
CA ALA A 188 -1.58 3.26 -10.69
C ALA A 188 -3.01 2.93 -10.24
N THR A 189 -3.11 2.34 -9.05
CA THR A 189 -4.40 2.04 -8.43
C THR A 189 -5.01 3.24 -7.71
N ASP A 190 -4.21 4.25 -7.41
CA ASP A 190 -4.67 5.49 -6.77
C ASP A 190 -5.34 6.39 -7.81
N HIS A 191 -6.64 6.60 -7.65
CA HIS A 191 -7.45 7.41 -8.57
C HIS A 191 -7.07 8.89 -8.57
N TYR A 192 -6.46 9.40 -7.51
CA TYR A 192 -5.93 10.77 -7.50
C TYR A 192 -4.80 10.94 -8.52
N LEU A 193 -3.99 9.91 -8.74
CA LEU A 193 -2.86 9.95 -9.66
C LEU A 193 -3.28 9.78 -11.12
N THR A 194 -4.38 9.06 -11.37
CA THR A 194 -4.89 8.78 -12.73
C THR A 194 -5.90 9.80 -13.21
N GLY A 195 -6.35 10.69 -12.32
CA GLY A 195 -7.37 11.68 -12.63
C GLY A 195 -8.81 11.18 -12.52
N GLU A 196 -9.03 9.93 -12.11
CA GLU A 196 -10.36 9.38 -11.86
C GLU A 196 -11.02 9.98 -10.62
N ALA A 197 -10.23 10.48 -9.68
CA ALA A 197 -10.66 11.26 -8.53
C ALA A 197 -9.89 12.57 -8.48
N THR A 198 -10.54 13.63 -7.99
CA THR A 198 -9.93 14.96 -7.86
C THR A 198 -9.87 15.35 -6.39
N ALA A 199 -8.67 15.70 -5.92
CA ALA A 199 -8.47 16.21 -4.57
C ALA A 199 -9.13 17.59 -4.40
N PRO A 200 -9.47 18.00 -3.17
CA PRO A 200 -9.93 19.36 -2.92
C PRO A 200 -8.92 20.40 -3.37
N LYS A 201 -9.41 21.63 -3.62
CA LYS A 201 -8.55 22.75 -4.00
C LYS A 201 -7.43 22.96 -2.98
N ASP A 202 -6.24 23.27 -3.48
CA ASP A 202 -5.05 23.55 -2.67
C ASP A 202 -4.59 22.37 -1.79
N VAL A 203 -4.93 21.14 -2.21
CA VAL A 203 -4.45 19.90 -1.62
C VAL A 203 -3.61 19.15 -2.64
N THR A 204 -2.38 18.83 -2.27
CA THR A 204 -1.45 18.04 -3.09
C THR A 204 -1.37 16.62 -2.54
N ILE A 205 -1.54 15.62 -3.39
CA ILE A 205 -1.35 14.20 -3.03
C ILE A 205 0.11 13.84 -3.26
N LEU A 206 0.81 13.46 -2.19
CA LEU A 206 2.25 13.16 -2.23
C LEU A 206 2.53 11.66 -2.41
N GLY A 207 1.52 10.82 -2.35
CA GLY A 207 1.65 9.38 -2.51
C GLY A 207 0.97 8.60 -1.41
N GLY A 208 1.14 7.30 -1.41
CA GLY A 208 0.54 6.38 -0.45
C GLY A 208 0.21 5.03 -1.05
N LYS A 209 -0.83 4.39 -0.53
CA LYS A 209 -1.22 3.04 -0.96
C LYS A 209 -2.73 2.83 -0.87
N THR A 210 -3.27 2.17 -1.88
CA THR A 210 -4.65 1.65 -1.90
C THR A 210 -4.69 0.19 -1.45
N GLY A 211 -5.86 -0.28 -1.07
CA GLY A 211 -6.10 -1.70 -0.82
C GLY A 211 -7.58 -2.03 -0.93
N THR A 212 -7.89 -3.19 -1.49
CA THR A 212 -9.27 -3.67 -1.63
C THR A 212 -9.31 -5.18 -1.53
N THR A 213 -10.15 -5.71 -0.65
CA THR A 213 -10.66 -7.07 -0.69
C THR A 213 -12.15 -7.01 -0.39
N GLU A 214 -12.88 -8.10 -0.67
CA GLU A 214 -14.31 -8.17 -0.35
C GLU A 214 -14.57 -7.93 1.14
N VAL A 215 -13.74 -8.51 2.00
CA VAL A 215 -13.89 -8.40 3.47
C VAL A 215 -13.37 -7.08 4.00
N ALA A 216 -12.23 -6.60 3.53
CA ALA A 216 -11.63 -5.34 3.99
C ALA A 216 -12.39 -4.10 3.51
N GLY A 217 -13.14 -4.21 2.40
CA GLY A 217 -13.68 -3.05 1.71
C GLY A 217 -12.59 -2.28 0.96
N ASN A 218 -12.87 -1.04 0.61
CA ASN A 218 -11.94 -0.17 -0.09
C ASN A 218 -11.20 0.71 0.90
N CYS A 219 -9.88 0.73 0.79
CA CYS A 219 -8.98 1.36 1.74
C CYS A 219 -7.99 2.29 1.03
N LEU A 220 -7.63 3.39 1.67
CA LEU A 220 -6.64 4.35 1.17
C LEU A 220 -5.88 4.97 2.34
N ALA A 221 -4.56 4.96 2.24
CA ALA A 221 -3.66 5.63 3.17
C ALA A 221 -2.70 6.51 2.38
N ILE A 222 -2.76 7.82 2.57
CA ILE A 222 -2.01 8.79 1.77
C ILE A 222 -1.32 9.85 2.62
N LEU A 223 -0.23 10.37 2.07
CA LEU A 223 0.43 11.60 2.51
C LEU A 223 -0.06 12.75 1.62
N THR A 224 -0.44 13.86 2.24
CA THR A 224 -0.90 15.05 1.54
C THR A 224 -0.19 16.29 2.05
N GLN A 225 -0.28 17.35 1.27
CA GLN A 225 0.27 18.65 1.62
C GLN A 225 -0.78 19.74 1.38
N ASN A 226 -0.91 20.67 2.30
CA ASN A 226 -1.82 21.80 2.14
C ASN A 226 -1.16 22.97 1.40
N ALA A 227 -1.92 24.07 1.20
CA ALA A 227 -1.46 25.26 0.51
C ALA A 227 -0.23 25.92 1.16
N TYR A 228 0.01 25.64 2.43
CA TYR A 228 1.10 26.24 3.23
C TYR A 228 2.33 25.32 3.35
N GLY A 229 2.35 24.20 2.61
CA GLY A 229 3.45 23.23 2.65
C GLY A 229 3.43 22.29 3.85
N LYS A 230 2.39 22.30 4.67
CA LYS A 230 2.25 21.38 5.81
C LYS A 230 1.76 20.02 5.36
N THR A 231 2.27 18.97 5.97
CA THR A 231 1.99 17.59 5.58
C THR A 231 1.06 16.90 6.56
N PHE A 232 0.24 15.98 6.01
CA PHE A 232 -0.79 15.24 6.74
C PHE A 232 -0.81 13.79 6.27
N VAL A 233 -1.07 12.88 7.20
CA VAL A 233 -1.45 11.51 6.88
C VAL A 233 -2.96 11.39 6.99
N SER A 234 -3.58 10.83 5.96
CA SER A 234 -5.03 10.65 5.87
C SER A 234 -5.34 9.19 5.53
N ILE A 235 -6.18 8.55 6.34
CA ILE A 235 -6.48 7.12 6.23
C ILE A 235 -7.99 6.93 6.25
N VAL A 236 -8.51 6.18 5.27
CA VAL A 236 -9.89 5.70 5.23
C VAL A 236 -9.86 4.19 4.99
N MET A 237 -10.49 3.43 5.90
CA MET A 237 -10.55 1.98 5.85
C MET A 237 -12.01 1.53 5.77
N GLY A 238 -12.29 0.54 4.91
CA GLY A 238 -13.58 -0.14 4.88
C GLY A 238 -14.69 0.58 4.15
N ALA A 239 -14.40 1.43 3.17
CA ALA A 239 -15.43 2.05 2.35
C ALA A 239 -16.12 1.01 1.46
N ALA A 240 -17.45 1.14 1.28
CA ALA A 240 -18.26 0.16 0.55
C ALA A 240 -17.94 0.15 -0.96
N THR A 241 -17.58 1.29 -1.53
CA THR A 241 -17.21 1.45 -2.94
C THR A 241 -15.99 2.35 -3.08
N LYS A 242 -15.33 2.28 -4.24
CA LYS A 242 -14.23 3.20 -4.54
C LYS A 242 -14.71 4.64 -4.62
N GLU A 243 -15.89 4.88 -5.15
CA GLU A 243 -16.48 6.22 -5.20
C GLU A 243 -16.64 6.80 -3.79
N LEU A 244 -17.21 6.04 -2.87
CA LEU A 244 -17.35 6.46 -1.47
C LEU A 244 -16.00 6.65 -0.79
N LEU A 245 -15.01 5.80 -1.09
CA LEU A 245 -13.66 5.93 -0.55
C LEU A 245 -13.08 7.33 -0.82
N TYR A 246 -13.12 7.77 -2.08
CA TYR A 246 -12.57 9.08 -2.46
C TYR A 246 -13.44 10.25 -2.00
N GLN A 247 -14.76 10.08 -1.93
CA GLN A 247 -15.65 11.09 -1.32
C GLN A 247 -15.31 11.31 0.14
N GLU A 248 -15.12 10.24 0.88
CA GLU A 248 -14.77 10.32 2.32
C GLU A 248 -13.37 10.85 2.54
N MET A 249 -12.41 10.44 1.72
CA MET A 249 -11.08 11.00 1.76
C MET A 249 -11.11 12.50 1.48
N ASN A 250 -11.84 12.96 0.47
CA ASN A 250 -12.01 14.38 0.19
C ASN A 250 -12.65 15.14 1.37
N SER A 251 -13.60 14.53 2.06
CA SER A 251 -14.20 15.13 3.26
C SER A 251 -13.18 15.36 4.37
N LEU A 252 -12.24 14.42 4.56
CA LEU A 252 -11.12 14.64 5.49
C LEU A 252 -10.19 15.73 5.00
N LEU A 253 -9.81 15.70 3.73
CA LEU A 253 -8.82 16.61 3.13
C LEU A 253 -9.32 18.06 3.04
N GLN A 254 -10.62 18.30 3.06
CA GLN A 254 -11.18 19.66 3.13
C GLN A 254 -10.78 20.41 4.40
N ASN A 255 -10.36 19.71 5.43
CA ASN A 255 -10.00 20.31 6.72
C ASN A 255 -8.53 20.70 6.86
N ILE A 256 -7.67 20.35 5.88
CA ILE A 256 -6.22 20.58 6.03
C ILE A 256 -5.77 22.00 5.67
N ASN A 257 -6.62 22.80 5.05
CA ASN A 257 -6.36 24.19 4.71
C ASN A 257 -7.05 25.19 5.67
N SER A 258 -7.74 24.68 6.66
CA SER A 258 -8.41 25.53 7.66
C SER A 258 -7.50 25.87 8.84
#